data_b6beafe9f2a86da6c8546c784d303eff
#
_entry.id   b6beafe9f2a86da6c8546c784d303eff
#
_cell.length_a   1.000
_cell.length_b   1.000
_cell.length_c   1.000
_cell.angle_alpha   90.00
_cell.angle_beta   90.00
_cell.angle_gamma   90.00
#
_symmetry.space_group_name_H-M   'P 1'
#
loop_
_entity.id
_entity.type
_entity.pdbx_description
1 polymer ?
#
loop_
_entity_poly.entity_id
_entity_poly.type
_entity_poly.pdbx_seq_one_letter_code
_entity_poly.pdbx_strand_id
1 'polypeptide(L)'
;MFSKKDIIVLGMMVFALFLGAGNIIFPPMEGYTAGNHWATASMGFVVTGVLMPFITLVVVSVLGRGEELTKDLPNWAGVAFLTILYLVIGSTFAMPRITNVAYEMAWLPLGLFEDSETARLIFSVLFNIIAMGFMIRPSTIISTVGEVMTPALLVLLVVVGITVFVSPLSDIVAPSQAYAENSALTTGLISGYQTMDLLAAIAFGGIVARALAAKNVTNPQKIVKYTISAGLVSVVLLGCLYFSLFYLGATSDAVAQGATNGGQIFSRYVNSLFGSAGTWIMAGIITLASLTTLVGVTSACGDYFSKFSTRFSYPFWIVFFTAMTTIISQYGLTKLLRVTIPALLLIYPMAIMLVILQLMRNKLPSIRLSYYTTIFVTVCFSLIDSLKNLDMLPEGLHQIMTHFPLYSQGLAWLVPALCTLVLSMIFGKTISK
;
A
#
# COMPACT_ATOMS: atom_id res chain seq x y z
N MET A 1 20.51 -10.31 -22.72
CA MET A 1 19.21 -9.74 -23.15
C MET A 1 18.18 -10.14 -22.11
N PHE A 2 17.34 -9.23 -21.62
CA PHE A 2 16.31 -9.53 -20.62
C PHE A 2 15.27 -10.47 -21.27
N SER A 3 15.11 -11.68 -20.72
CA SER A 3 14.25 -12.71 -21.32
C SER A 3 12.78 -12.58 -20.88
N LYS A 4 11.87 -13.25 -21.58
CA LYS A 4 10.46 -13.32 -21.16
C LYS A 4 10.32 -13.92 -19.75
N LYS A 5 11.16 -14.90 -19.41
CA LYS A 5 11.21 -15.50 -18.07
C LYS A 5 11.62 -14.46 -17.02
N ASP A 6 12.65 -13.63 -17.30
CA ASP A 6 13.08 -12.55 -16.39
C ASP A 6 11.96 -11.53 -16.15
N ILE A 7 11.14 -11.20 -17.17
CA ILE A 7 9.99 -10.31 -17.05
C ILE A 7 8.93 -10.90 -16.10
N ILE A 8 8.61 -12.18 -16.26
CA ILE A 8 7.63 -12.87 -15.41
C ILE A 8 8.14 -12.92 -13.96
N VAL A 9 9.39 -13.33 -13.74
CA VAL A 9 9.99 -13.39 -12.40
C VAL A 9 10.01 -12.03 -11.74
N LEU A 10 10.41 -10.97 -12.47
CA LEU A 10 10.37 -9.60 -11.95
C LEU A 10 8.94 -9.14 -11.65
N GLY A 11 7.97 -9.49 -12.50
CA GLY A 11 6.56 -9.18 -12.29
C GLY A 11 5.97 -9.89 -11.08
N MET A 12 6.32 -11.16 -10.87
CA MET A 12 5.93 -11.93 -9.68
C MET A 12 6.58 -11.36 -8.40
N MET A 13 7.84 -10.94 -8.48
CA MET A 13 8.51 -10.25 -7.37
C MET A 13 7.78 -8.94 -7.03
N VAL A 14 7.44 -8.12 -8.02
CA VAL A 14 6.70 -6.86 -7.84
C VAL A 14 5.32 -7.15 -7.23
N PHE A 15 4.60 -8.15 -7.73
CA PHE A 15 3.34 -8.60 -7.16
C PHE A 15 3.46 -8.97 -5.68
N ALA A 16 4.47 -9.77 -5.33
CA ALA A 16 4.67 -10.20 -3.94
C ALA A 16 5.12 -9.08 -3.01
N LEU A 17 5.88 -8.10 -3.51
CA LEU A 17 6.27 -6.93 -2.73
C LEU A 17 5.07 -6.02 -2.40
N PHE A 18 4.14 -5.87 -3.35
CA PHE A 18 2.90 -5.13 -3.13
C PHE A 18 1.88 -5.93 -2.34
N LEU A 19 1.78 -7.24 -2.58
CA LEU A 19 0.79 -8.06 -1.89
C LEU A 19 1.12 -8.24 -0.42
N GLY A 20 0.76 -7.26 0.37
CA GLY A 20 0.88 -7.27 1.82
C GLY A 20 -0.40 -7.67 2.53
N ALA A 21 -0.29 -7.73 3.84
CA ALA A 21 -1.42 -8.03 4.71
C ALA A 21 -2.61 -7.07 4.52
N GLY A 22 -2.34 -5.77 4.29
CA GLY A 22 -3.37 -4.77 4.02
C GLY A 22 -4.21 -5.10 2.78
N ASN A 23 -3.55 -5.59 1.74
CA ASN A 23 -4.17 -5.93 0.46
C ASN A 23 -5.17 -7.09 0.54
N ILE A 24 -5.05 -7.91 1.59
CA ILE A 24 -5.97 -9.03 1.86
C ILE A 24 -7.10 -8.61 2.81
N ILE A 25 -6.87 -7.63 3.68
CA ILE A 25 -7.82 -7.24 4.73
C ILE A 25 -8.86 -6.24 4.22
N PHE A 26 -8.45 -5.21 3.50
CA PHE A 26 -9.37 -4.12 3.16
C PHE A 26 -10.41 -4.53 2.10
N PRO A 27 -10.06 -5.20 0.99
CA PRO A 27 -11.03 -5.50 -0.05
C PRO A 27 -12.25 -6.33 0.41
N PRO A 28 -12.14 -7.35 1.28
CA PRO A 28 -13.33 -8.07 1.78
C PRO A 28 -14.27 -7.20 2.61
N MET A 29 -13.75 -6.29 3.45
CA MET A 29 -14.59 -5.39 4.23
C MET A 29 -15.28 -4.36 3.34
N GLU A 30 -14.53 -3.79 2.40
CA GLU A 30 -15.06 -2.85 1.42
C GLU A 30 -16.12 -3.50 0.53
N GLY A 31 -15.90 -4.74 0.07
CA GLY A 31 -16.87 -5.51 -0.69
C GLY A 31 -18.15 -5.77 0.10
N TYR A 32 -18.06 -6.14 1.37
CA TYR A 32 -19.19 -6.35 2.25
C TYR A 32 -19.99 -5.07 2.49
N THR A 33 -19.31 -3.95 2.78
CA THR A 33 -19.97 -2.67 3.03
C THR A 33 -20.51 -2.02 1.76
N ALA A 34 -19.89 -2.23 0.61
CA ALA A 34 -20.34 -1.75 -0.69
C ALA A 34 -21.55 -2.52 -1.22
N GLY A 35 -21.76 -3.77 -0.80
CA GLY A 35 -22.87 -4.59 -1.22
C GLY A 35 -22.98 -4.64 -2.76
N ASN A 36 -24.15 -4.30 -3.31
CA ASN A 36 -24.38 -4.30 -4.79
C ASN A 36 -23.53 -3.27 -5.56
N HIS A 37 -22.84 -2.34 -4.89
CA HIS A 37 -21.90 -1.40 -5.49
C HIS A 37 -20.44 -1.90 -5.49
N TRP A 38 -20.19 -3.16 -5.07
CA TRP A 38 -18.84 -3.73 -4.93
C TRP A 38 -17.96 -3.58 -6.16
N ALA A 39 -18.53 -3.77 -7.36
CA ALA A 39 -17.76 -3.67 -8.60
C ALA A 39 -17.28 -2.23 -8.87
N THR A 40 -18.13 -1.22 -8.65
CA THR A 40 -17.75 0.19 -8.78
C THR A 40 -16.75 0.61 -7.72
N ALA A 41 -16.94 0.14 -6.47
CA ALA A 41 -16.00 0.37 -5.38
C ALA A 41 -14.62 -0.27 -5.66
N SER A 42 -14.60 -1.50 -6.18
CA SER A 42 -13.35 -2.19 -6.56
C SER A 42 -12.60 -1.47 -7.68
N MET A 43 -13.30 -0.87 -8.66
CA MET A 43 -12.66 -0.05 -9.70
C MET A 43 -11.96 1.17 -9.10
N GLY A 44 -12.61 1.88 -8.16
CA GLY A 44 -11.98 2.99 -7.44
C GLY A 44 -10.75 2.54 -6.66
N PHE A 45 -10.88 1.43 -5.91
CA PHE A 45 -9.78 0.85 -5.14
C PHE A 45 -8.59 0.45 -6.02
N VAL A 46 -8.82 -0.14 -7.19
CA VAL A 46 -7.77 -0.52 -8.15
C VAL A 46 -7.01 0.69 -8.69
N VAL A 47 -7.66 1.83 -8.86
CA VAL A 47 -6.96 3.06 -9.32
C VAL A 47 -5.87 3.45 -8.34
N THR A 48 -6.15 3.52 -7.05
CA THR A 48 -5.20 3.98 -6.03
C THR A 48 -4.37 2.87 -5.41
N GLY A 49 -4.90 1.66 -5.35
CA GLY A 49 -4.21 0.48 -4.79
C GLY A 49 -3.40 -0.33 -5.82
N VAL A 50 -3.58 -0.10 -7.14
CA VAL A 50 -2.83 -0.83 -8.19
C VAL A 50 -2.23 0.10 -9.23
N LEU A 51 -3.05 0.93 -9.91
CA LEU A 51 -2.58 1.73 -11.05
C LEU A 51 -1.63 2.84 -10.62
N MET A 52 -1.95 3.58 -9.56
CA MET A 52 -1.06 4.63 -9.04
C MET A 52 0.26 4.05 -8.50
N PRO A 53 0.29 3.00 -7.69
CA PRO A 53 1.52 2.29 -7.32
C PRO A 53 2.33 1.82 -8.53
N PHE A 54 1.69 1.26 -9.55
CA PHE A 54 2.36 0.83 -10.77
C PHE A 54 3.02 2.00 -11.52
N ILE A 55 2.31 3.11 -11.72
CA ILE A 55 2.85 4.32 -12.35
C ILE A 55 4.04 4.84 -11.53
N THR A 56 3.89 4.89 -10.21
CA THR A 56 4.96 5.31 -9.28
C THR A 56 6.19 4.42 -9.39
N LEU A 57 5.99 3.11 -9.45
CA LEU A 57 7.08 2.13 -9.61
C LEU A 57 7.85 2.38 -10.91
N VAL A 58 7.16 2.62 -12.04
CA VAL A 58 7.78 2.94 -13.32
C VAL A 58 8.59 4.23 -13.22
N VAL A 59 8.02 5.29 -12.67
CA VAL A 59 8.70 6.58 -12.49
C VAL A 59 9.97 6.42 -11.65
N VAL A 60 9.84 5.81 -10.47
CA VAL A 60 10.97 5.69 -9.54
C VAL A 60 12.03 4.71 -10.04
N SER A 61 11.66 3.65 -10.77
CA SER A 61 12.66 2.74 -11.36
C SER A 61 13.53 3.42 -12.41
N VAL A 62 12.99 4.40 -13.14
CA VAL A 62 13.75 5.23 -14.10
C VAL A 62 14.66 6.22 -13.38
N LEU A 63 14.19 6.80 -12.29
CA LEU A 63 14.98 7.68 -11.43
C LEU A 63 16.10 6.92 -10.69
N GLY A 64 15.96 5.61 -10.53
CA GLY A 64 16.91 4.72 -9.85
C GLY A 64 16.71 4.63 -8.33
N ARG A 65 16.06 5.63 -7.72
CA ARG A 65 15.80 5.71 -6.27
C ARG A 65 14.66 6.68 -5.96
N GLY A 66 13.95 6.43 -4.84
CA GLY A 66 12.81 7.24 -4.43
C GLY A 66 13.18 8.69 -4.05
N GLU A 67 14.40 8.90 -3.57
CA GLU A 67 14.91 10.22 -3.16
C GLU A 67 14.94 11.23 -4.31
N GLU A 68 15.12 10.77 -5.54
CA GLU A 68 15.10 11.63 -6.73
C GLU A 68 13.73 12.25 -7.02
N LEU A 69 12.65 11.67 -6.48
CA LEU A 69 11.30 12.19 -6.64
C LEU A 69 11.11 13.56 -5.98
N THR A 70 11.87 13.85 -4.95
CA THR A 70 11.77 15.08 -4.15
C THR A 70 12.84 16.11 -4.45
N LYS A 71 13.73 15.86 -5.41
CA LYS A 71 14.89 16.72 -5.71
C LYS A 71 14.56 18.16 -6.10
N ASP A 72 13.38 18.36 -6.69
CA ASP A 72 12.90 19.68 -7.13
C ASP A 72 12.14 20.43 -6.01
N LEU A 73 11.99 19.85 -4.81
CA LEU A 73 11.52 20.50 -3.59
C LEU A 73 12.68 21.17 -2.82
N PRO A 74 12.39 22.08 -1.87
CA PRO A 74 13.39 22.50 -0.89
C PRO A 74 13.96 21.30 -0.15
N ASN A 75 15.28 21.25 0.06
CA ASN A 75 15.96 20.09 0.65
C ASN A 75 15.31 19.60 1.95
N TRP A 76 14.93 20.53 2.85
CA TRP A 76 14.28 20.18 4.11
C TRP A 76 12.92 19.51 3.89
N ALA A 77 12.13 19.99 2.90
CA ALA A 77 10.80 19.45 2.61
C ALA A 77 10.92 18.06 1.97
N GLY A 78 11.87 17.87 1.06
CA GLY A 78 12.15 16.56 0.46
C GLY A 78 12.59 15.53 1.50
N VAL A 79 13.53 15.91 2.38
CA VAL A 79 14.01 15.05 3.47
C VAL A 79 12.88 14.75 4.46
N ALA A 80 12.10 15.76 4.86
CA ALA A 80 10.96 15.58 5.78
C ALA A 80 9.93 14.61 5.19
N PHE A 81 9.52 14.81 3.93
CA PHE A 81 8.57 13.93 3.25
C PHE A 81 9.06 12.48 3.21
N LEU A 82 10.29 12.25 2.76
CA LEU A 82 10.84 10.90 2.66
C LEU A 82 11.02 10.25 4.03
N THR A 83 11.48 11.00 5.03
CA THR A 83 11.61 10.47 6.40
C THR A 83 10.25 10.05 6.95
N ILE A 84 9.22 10.89 6.81
CA ILE A 84 7.86 10.56 7.24
C ILE A 84 7.34 9.37 6.44
N LEU A 85 7.54 9.34 5.11
CA LEU A 85 7.13 8.23 4.26
C LEU A 85 7.75 6.91 4.74
N TYR A 86 9.08 6.86 4.92
CA TYR A 86 9.75 5.63 5.37
C TYR A 86 9.41 5.25 6.81
N LEU A 87 9.08 6.18 7.69
CA LEU A 87 8.54 5.87 9.01
C LEU A 87 7.11 5.31 8.93
N VAL A 88 6.26 5.88 8.08
CA VAL A 88 4.86 5.43 7.89
C VAL A 88 4.79 4.02 7.31
N ILE A 89 5.51 3.74 6.21
CA ILE A 89 5.58 2.38 5.68
C ILE A 89 6.44 1.46 6.54
N GLY A 90 7.28 2.02 7.39
CA GLY A 90 8.18 1.34 8.30
C GLY A 90 7.55 0.95 9.63
N SER A 91 8.35 1.12 10.67
CA SER A 91 8.04 0.65 12.02
C SER A 91 6.89 1.38 12.71
N THR A 92 6.42 2.53 12.20
CA THR A 92 5.34 3.28 12.85
C THR A 92 3.97 2.67 12.57
N PHE A 93 3.67 2.27 11.32
CA PHE A 93 2.34 1.78 10.95
C PHE A 93 2.35 0.47 10.17
N ALA A 94 3.01 0.41 8.99
CA ALA A 94 2.83 -0.75 8.11
C ALA A 94 3.45 -2.03 8.66
N MET A 95 4.68 -2.00 9.14
CA MET A 95 5.35 -3.20 9.67
C MET A 95 4.64 -3.78 10.91
N PRO A 96 4.28 -2.99 11.96
CA PRO A 96 3.52 -3.50 13.10
C PRO A 96 2.14 -4.04 12.70
N ARG A 97 1.47 -3.39 11.73
CA ARG A 97 0.22 -3.88 11.18
C ARG A 97 0.39 -5.25 10.52
N ILE A 98 1.42 -5.43 9.69
CA ILE A 98 1.74 -6.70 9.04
C ILE A 98 1.95 -7.81 10.08
N THR A 99 2.69 -7.53 11.14
CA THR A 99 2.93 -8.48 12.23
C THR A 99 1.65 -8.87 12.96
N ASN A 100 0.79 -7.88 13.29
CA ASN A 100 -0.49 -8.14 13.94
C ASN A 100 -1.46 -8.91 13.06
N VAL A 101 -1.47 -8.64 11.75
CA VAL A 101 -2.31 -9.40 10.82
C VAL A 101 -1.87 -10.85 10.75
N ALA A 102 -0.57 -11.12 10.71
CA ALA A 102 -0.06 -12.48 10.77
C ALA A 102 -0.48 -13.17 12.07
N TYR A 103 -0.42 -12.48 13.22
CA TYR A 103 -0.87 -13.01 14.50
C TYR A 103 -2.38 -13.27 14.54
N GLU A 104 -3.19 -12.22 14.35
CA GLU A 104 -4.64 -12.24 14.61
C GLU A 104 -5.42 -13.03 13.55
N MET A 105 -4.93 -13.09 12.31
CA MET A 105 -5.68 -13.67 11.19
C MET A 105 -5.09 -14.94 10.61
N ALA A 106 -3.80 -15.20 10.84
CA ALA A 106 -3.19 -16.45 10.38
C ALA A 106 -3.06 -17.47 11.51
N TRP A 107 -2.45 -17.07 12.61
CA TRP A 107 -2.01 -18.03 13.63
C TRP A 107 -2.99 -18.22 14.78
N LEU A 108 -3.65 -17.15 15.23
CA LEU A 108 -4.65 -17.24 16.30
C LEU A 108 -5.84 -18.15 15.94
N PRO A 109 -6.40 -18.10 14.68
CA PRO A 109 -7.49 -18.99 14.28
C PRO A 109 -7.12 -20.48 14.22
N LEU A 110 -5.83 -20.85 14.23
CA LEU A 110 -5.40 -22.22 14.29
C LEU A 110 -5.66 -22.88 15.67
N GLY A 111 -5.94 -22.07 16.71
CA GLY A 111 -6.21 -22.58 18.04
C GLY A 111 -5.02 -23.23 18.75
N LEU A 112 -3.80 -22.93 18.30
CA LEU A 112 -2.57 -23.51 18.87
C LEU A 112 -2.20 -22.88 20.22
N PHE A 113 -2.74 -21.72 20.53
CA PHE A 113 -2.54 -20.98 21.79
C PHE A 113 -3.72 -20.03 22.03
N GLU A 114 -3.89 -19.61 23.27
CA GLU A 114 -4.89 -18.60 23.65
C GLU A 114 -4.41 -17.18 23.34
N ASP A 115 -5.35 -16.29 22.98
CA ASP A 115 -5.03 -14.87 22.77
C ASP A 115 -4.66 -14.21 24.11
N SER A 116 -3.42 -13.75 24.19
CA SER A 116 -2.88 -13.05 25.34
C SER A 116 -1.79 -12.08 24.91
N GLU A 117 -1.51 -11.08 25.75
CA GLU A 117 -0.38 -10.14 25.50
C GLU A 117 0.95 -10.89 25.40
N THR A 118 1.14 -11.92 26.22
CA THR A 118 2.35 -12.76 26.18
C THR A 118 2.45 -13.55 24.88
N ALA A 119 1.36 -14.18 24.42
CA ALA A 119 1.34 -14.91 23.16
C ALA A 119 1.63 -13.98 21.97
N ARG A 120 1.02 -12.78 21.96
CA ARG A 120 1.26 -11.75 20.94
C ARG A 120 2.73 -11.31 20.94
N LEU A 121 3.33 -11.08 22.10
CA LEU A 121 4.73 -10.70 22.21
C LEU A 121 5.65 -11.81 21.69
N ILE A 122 5.47 -13.04 22.13
CA ILE A 122 6.28 -14.19 21.68
C ILE A 122 6.16 -14.36 20.18
N PHE A 123 4.93 -14.35 19.65
CA PHE A 123 4.71 -14.43 18.20
C PHE A 123 5.41 -13.31 17.45
N SER A 124 5.23 -12.05 17.88
CA SER A 124 5.83 -10.88 17.23
C SER A 124 7.35 -10.97 17.21
N VAL A 125 7.97 -11.39 18.31
CA VAL A 125 9.42 -11.59 18.39
C VAL A 125 9.88 -12.66 17.40
N LEU A 126 9.25 -13.84 17.44
CA LEU A 126 9.64 -14.96 16.57
C LEU A 126 9.43 -14.63 15.10
N PHE A 127 8.27 -14.09 14.74
CA PHE A 127 7.93 -13.75 13.36
C PHE A 127 8.89 -12.69 12.79
N ASN A 128 9.17 -11.63 13.56
CA ASN A 128 10.07 -10.57 13.14
C ASN A 128 11.54 -11.02 13.09
N ILE A 129 11.98 -11.93 13.96
CA ILE A 129 13.33 -12.55 13.88
C ILE A 129 13.45 -13.42 12.63
N ILE A 130 12.43 -14.23 12.32
CA ILE A 130 12.42 -15.02 11.08
C ILE A 130 12.52 -14.11 9.85
N ALA A 131 11.69 -13.06 9.82
CA ALA A 131 11.74 -12.07 8.76
C ALA A 131 13.11 -11.40 8.65
N MET A 132 13.72 -11.01 9.78
CA MET A 132 15.06 -10.42 9.85
C MET A 132 16.14 -11.32 9.24
N GLY A 133 16.01 -12.64 9.41
CA GLY A 133 16.94 -13.60 8.78
C GLY A 133 17.01 -13.46 7.25
N PHE A 134 15.89 -13.14 6.60
CA PHE A 134 15.83 -12.87 5.15
C PHE A 134 16.34 -11.46 4.77
N MET A 135 16.28 -10.50 5.68
CA MET A 135 16.64 -9.09 5.42
C MET A 135 18.14 -8.81 5.51
N ILE A 136 18.87 -9.53 6.35
CA ILE A 136 20.30 -9.29 6.60
C ILE A 136 21.14 -9.48 5.32
N ARG A 137 20.66 -10.30 4.38
CA ARG A 137 21.32 -10.54 3.10
C ARG A 137 20.49 -10.03 1.94
N PRO A 138 20.61 -8.74 1.55
CA PRO A 138 19.76 -8.14 0.51
C PRO A 138 19.80 -8.87 -0.85
N SER A 139 20.91 -9.56 -1.16
CA SER A 139 21.08 -10.30 -2.42
C SER A 139 20.14 -11.49 -2.57
N THR A 140 19.61 -12.04 -1.48
CA THR A 140 18.73 -13.22 -1.49
C THR A 140 17.24 -12.85 -1.55
N ILE A 141 16.88 -11.59 -1.33
CA ILE A 141 15.47 -11.16 -1.29
C ILE A 141 14.76 -11.49 -2.60
N ILE A 142 15.38 -11.16 -3.75
CA ILE A 142 14.77 -11.33 -5.07
C ILE A 142 14.48 -12.81 -5.35
N SER A 143 15.45 -13.70 -5.09
CA SER A 143 15.26 -15.12 -5.34
C SER A 143 14.28 -15.75 -4.36
N THR A 144 14.39 -15.45 -3.08
CA THR A 144 13.52 -16.06 -2.07
C THR A 144 12.07 -15.60 -2.22
N VAL A 145 11.85 -14.31 -2.37
CA VAL A 145 10.49 -13.73 -2.50
C VAL A 145 9.90 -14.08 -3.86
N GLY A 146 10.63 -13.81 -4.96
CA GLY A 146 10.07 -13.95 -6.31
C GLY A 146 9.99 -15.39 -6.83
N GLU A 147 10.92 -16.26 -6.45
CA GLU A 147 11.01 -17.61 -7.03
C GLU A 147 10.37 -18.69 -6.17
N VAL A 148 10.25 -18.49 -4.85
CA VAL A 148 9.75 -19.51 -3.92
C VAL A 148 8.44 -19.07 -3.26
N MET A 149 8.43 -17.93 -2.57
CA MET A 149 7.27 -17.53 -1.78
C MET A 149 6.09 -17.12 -2.65
N THR A 150 6.33 -16.37 -3.74
CA THR A 150 5.28 -15.85 -4.60
C THR A 150 4.48 -16.93 -5.33
N PRO A 151 5.09 -17.98 -5.95
CA PRO A 151 4.31 -19.04 -6.57
C PRO A 151 3.42 -19.79 -5.58
N ALA A 152 3.90 -20.07 -4.39
CA ALA A 152 3.11 -20.73 -3.34
C ALA A 152 1.89 -19.89 -2.93
N LEU A 153 2.12 -18.60 -2.68
CA LEU A 153 1.07 -17.64 -2.35
C LEU A 153 0.05 -17.52 -3.49
N LEU A 154 0.51 -17.42 -4.74
CA LEU A 154 -0.35 -17.27 -5.90
C LEU A 154 -1.26 -18.49 -6.09
N VAL A 155 -0.75 -19.71 -5.94
CA VAL A 155 -1.56 -20.91 -6.03
C VAL A 155 -2.69 -20.90 -5.01
N LEU A 156 -2.38 -20.57 -3.75
CA LEU A 156 -3.40 -20.50 -2.69
C LEU A 156 -4.47 -19.44 -3.00
N LEU A 157 -4.07 -18.25 -3.47
CA LEU A 157 -4.99 -17.17 -3.82
C LEU A 157 -5.86 -17.49 -5.04
N VAL A 158 -5.32 -18.15 -6.04
CA VAL A 158 -6.08 -18.59 -7.24
C VAL A 158 -7.13 -19.62 -6.86
N VAL A 159 -6.79 -20.58 -6.00
CA VAL A 159 -7.74 -21.60 -5.50
C VAL A 159 -8.91 -20.90 -4.79
N VAL A 160 -8.62 -20.00 -3.85
CA VAL A 160 -9.69 -19.27 -3.14
C VAL A 160 -10.48 -18.40 -4.11
N GLY A 161 -9.83 -17.62 -4.97
CA GLY A 161 -10.46 -16.72 -5.92
C GLY A 161 -11.44 -17.43 -6.87
N ILE A 162 -11.05 -18.57 -7.44
CA ILE A 162 -11.94 -19.39 -8.30
C ILE A 162 -13.13 -19.91 -7.49
N THR A 163 -12.89 -20.45 -6.31
CA THR A 163 -13.96 -21.06 -5.49
C THR A 163 -15.01 -20.02 -5.09
N VAL A 164 -14.63 -18.79 -4.78
CA VAL A 164 -15.54 -17.69 -4.45
C VAL A 164 -16.52 -17.40 -5.58
N PHE A 165 -16.09 -17.43 -6.84
CA PHE A 165 -16.98 -17.23 -8.00
C PHE A 165 -17.84 -18.44 -8.32
N VAL A 166 -17.36 -19.64 -8.07
CA VAL A 166 -18.10 -20.88 -8.35
C VAL A 166 -19.14 -21.18 -7.27
N SER A 167 -18.83 -20.84 -6.02
CA SER A 167 -19.67 -21.18 -4.87
C SER A 167 -19.77 -19.99 -3.90
N PRO A 168 -20.49 -18.90 -4.26
CA PRO A 168 -20.74 -17.79 -3.34
C PRO A 168 -21.55 -18.25 -2.13
N LEU A 169 -21.23 -17.74 -0.93
CA LEU A 169 -21.87 -18.19 0.32
C LEU A 169 -23.25 -17.56 0.57
N SER A 170 -23.51 -16.39 0.00
CA SER A 170 -24.79 -15.68 0.13
C SER A 170 -25.06 -14.81 -1.07
N ASP A 171 -26.30 -14.35 -1.20
CA ASP A 171 -26.65 -13.29 -2.13
C ASP A 171 -26.01 -11.96 -1.72
N ILE A 172 -25.82 -11.08 -2.71
CA ILE A 172 -25.24 -9.76 -2.49
C ILE A 172 -26.26 -8.88 -1.75
N VAL A 173 -25.82 -8.28 -0.63
CA VAL A 173 -26.66 -7.42 0.20
C VAL A 173 -26.72 -5.98 -0.29
N ALA A 174 -27.65 -5.20 0.30
CA ALA A 174 -27.72 -3.76 0.08
C ALA A 174 -26.46 -3.05 0.62
N PRO A 175 -26.05 -1.91 0.03
CA PRO A 175 -24.88 -1.18 0.49
C PRO A 175 -25.13 -0.59 1.89
N SER A 176 -24.07 -0.45 2.66
CA SER A 176 -24.08 0.31 3.91
C SER A 176 -24.37 1.79 3.65
N GLN A 177 -24.78 2.53 4.69
CA GLN A 177 -25.08 3.97 4.60
C GLN A 177 -23.92 4.76 3.96
N ALA A 178 -22.68 4.44 4.31
CA ALA A 178 -21.49 5.11 3.76
C ALA A 178 -21.39 5.00 2.23
N TYR A 179 -21.80 3.85 1.66
CA TYR A 179 -21.81 3.62 0.22
C TYR A 179 -23.13 4.04 -0.47
N ALA A 180 -24.20 4.17 0.29
CA ALA A 180 -25.50 4.67 -0.23
C ALA A 180 -25.48 6.21 -0.40
N GLU A 181 -24.83 6.93 0.53
CA GLU A 181 -24.75 8.39 0.55
C GLU A 181 -23.61 8.95 -0.30
N ASN A 182 -22.52 8.20 -0.48
CA ASN A 182 -21.34 8.63 -1.25
C ASN A 182 -21.19 7.82 -2.53
N SER A 183 -20.48 8.40 -3.50
CA SER A 183 -20.10 7.67 -4.71
C SER A 183 -19.22 6.47 -4.36
N ALA A 184 -19.66 5.27 -4.71
CA ALA A 184 -18.89 4.03 -4.47
C ALA A 184 -17.48 4.08 -5.08
N LEU A 185 -17.32 4.76 -6.23
CA LEU A 185 -16.03 4.96 -6.87
C LEU A 185 -15.08 5.76 -5.98
N THR A 186 -15.52 6.89 -5.43
CA THR A 186 -14.68 7.76 -4.59
C THR A 186 -14.36 7.13 -3.24
N THR A 187 -15.32 6.43 -2.64
CA THR A 187 -15.08 5.66 -1.41
C THR A 187 -14.01 4.59 -1.66
N GLY A 188 -14.14 3.84 -2.78
CA GLY A 188 -13.12 2.87 -3.18
C GLY A 188 -11.73 3.50 -3.43
N LEU A 189 -11.66 4.67 -4.07
CA LEU A 189 -10.40 5.41 -4.26
C LEU A 189 -9.68 5.69 -2.94
N ILE A 190 -10.41 6.13 -1.91
CA ILE A 190 -9.83 6.43 -0.59
C ILE A 190 -9.44 5.16 0.15
N SER A 191 -10.28 4.13 0.08
CA SER A 191 -9.97 2.83 0.70
C SER A 191 -8.70 2.21 0.13
N GLY A 192 -8.39 2.46 -1.15
CA GLY A 192 -7.14 2.04 -1.76
C GLY A 192 -5.89 2.67 -1.13
N TYR A 193 -5.98 3.84 -0.47
CA TYR A 193 -4.85 4.41 0.28
C TYR A 193 -4.39 3.51 1.41
N GLN A 194 -5.31 2.76 2.01
CA GLN A 194 -5.03 1.90 3.15
C GLN A 194 -4.07 0.75 2.83
N THR A 195 -3.92 0.39 1.53
CA THR A 195 -2.91 -0.60 1.11
C THR A 195 -1.48 -0.10 1.33
N MET A 196 -1.25 1.23 1.28
CA MET A 196 0.05 1.90 1.31
C MET A 196 0.96 1.58 0.11
N ASP A 197 0.43 0.96 -0.93
CA ASP A 197 1.21 0.46 -2.06
C ASP A 197 1.88 1.57 -2.86
N LEU A 198 1.26 2.76 -3.00
CA LEU A 198 1.89 3.89 -3.66
C LEU A 198 3.13 4.38 -2.89
N LEU A 199 3.04 4.46 -1.56
CA LEU A 199 4.17 4.85 -0.72
C LEU A 199 5.27 3.78 -0.79
N ALA A 200 4.87 2.50 -0.74
CA ALA A 200 5.78 1.38 -0.91
C ALA A 200 6.43 1.37 -2.32
N ALA A 201 5.72 1.77 -3.37
CA ALA A 201 6.25 1.86 -4.73
C ALA A 201 7.42 2.86 -4.84
N ILE A 202 7.37 3.97 -4.07
CA ILE A 202 8.49 4.93 -4.01
C ILE A 202 9.74 4.24 -3.45
N ALA A 203 9.58 3.38 -2.45
CA ALA A 203 10.67 2.62 -1.87
C ALA A 203 11.12 1.45 -2.78
N PHE A 204 10.16 0.72 -3.38
CA PHE A 204 10.42 -0.48 -4.17
C PHE A 204 10.97 -0.17 -5.58
N GLY A 205 10.73 1.02 -6.12
CA GLY A 205 11.27 1.43 -7.41
C GLY A 205 12.79 1.32 -7.48
N GLY A 206 13.50 1.63 -6.38
CA GLY A 206 14.93 1.40 -6.26
C GLY A 206 15.33 -0.08 -6.27
N ILE A 207 14.50 -0.98 -5.72
CA ILE A 207 14.75 -2.43 -5.75
C ILE A 207 14.64 -2.92 -7.19
N VAL A 208 13.59 -2.52 -7.93
CA VAL A 208 13.39 -2.87 -9.34
C VAL A 208 14.53 -2.33 -10.20
N ALA A 209 14.96 -1.08 -9.99
CA ALA A 209 16.08 -0.50 -10.71
C ALA A 209 17.38 -1.31 -10.51
N ARG A 210 17.68 -1.72 -9.28
CA ARG A 210 18.84 -2.58 -8.98
C ARG A 210 18.71 -3.97 -9.61
N ALA A 211 17.52 -4.58 -9.61
CA ALA A 211 17.27 -5.86 -10.24
C ALA A 211 17.53 -5.81 -11.77
N LEU A 212 17.13 -4.73 -12.43
CA LEU A 212 17.41 -4.49 -13.85
C LEU A 212 18.90 -4.23 -14.10
N ALA A 213 19.55 -3.42 -13.27
CA ALA A 213 20.97 -3.11 -13.37
C ALA A 213 21.84 -4.39 -13.19
N ALA A 214 21.48 -5.29 -12.30
CA ALA A 214 22.16 -6.59 -12.11
C ALA A 214 22.13 -7.47 -13.38
N LYS A 215 21.17 -7.23 -14.28
CA LYS A 215 21.06 -7.87 -15.61
C LYS A 215 21.61 -6.97 -16.74
N ASN A 216 22.47 -5.99 -16.41
CA ASN A 216 23.06 -5.02 -17.34
C ASN A 216 22.04 -4.19 -18.15
N VAL A 217 20.85 -3.92 -17.57
CA VAL A 217 19.85 -3.02 -18.15
C VAL A 217 20.03 -1.63 -17.53
N THR A 218 20.78 -0.76 -18.22
CA THR A 218 21.09 0.62 -17.74
C THR A 218 20.47 1.72 -18.61
N ASN A 219 20.01 1.38 -19.81
CA ASN A 219 19.37 2.34 -20.71
C ASN A 219 17.96 2.71 -20.18
N PRO A 220 17.64 4.02 -19.98
CA PRO A 220 16.36 4.46 -19.43
C PRO A 220 15.14 3.95 -20.21
N GLN A 221 15.18 3.93 -21.53
CA GLN A 221 14.08 3.43 -22.36
C GLN A 221 13.84 1.92 -22.15
N LYS A 222 14.92 1.15 -21.96
CA LYS A 222 14.82 -0.29 -21.65
C LYS A 222 14.31 -0.51 -20.23
N ILE A 223 14.74 0.32 -19.27
CA ILE A 223 14.22 0.30 -17.89
C ILE A 223 12.71 0.51 -17.91
N VAL A 224 12.23 1.59 -18.56
CA VAL A 224 10.78 1.85 -18.73
C VAL A 224 10.08 0.64 -19.31
N LYS A 225 10.57 0.14 -20.47
CA LYS A 225 9.94 -1.00 -21.16
C LYS A 225 9.83 -2.24 -20.29
N TYR A 226 10.92 -2.62 -19.63
CA TYR A 226 10.92 -3.84 -18.81
C TYR A 226 10.16 -3.68 -17.50
N THR A 227 10.21 -2.50 -16.86
CA THR A 227 9.38 -2.21 -15.67
C THR A 227 7.90 -2.19 -16.02
N ILE A 228 7.51 -1.61 -17.15
CA ILE A 228 6.10 -1.67 -17.61
C ILE A 228 5.70 -3.12 -17.88
N SER A 229 6.51 -3.89 -18.61
CA SER A 229 6.16 -5.27 -18.93
C SER A 229 6.06 -6.17 -17.70
N ALA A 230 6.96 -6.03 -16.74
CA ALA A 230 6.91 -6.76 -15.47
C ALA A 230 5.78 -6.26 -14.57
N GLY A 231 5.61 -4.95 -14.46
CA GLY A 231 4.55 -4.34 -13.66
C GLY A 231 3.15 -4.66 -14.17
N LEU A 232 2.94 -4.82 -15.47
CA LEU A 232 1.66 -5.27 -16.02
C LEU A 232 1.27 -6.68 -15.53
N VAL A 233 2.23 -7.57 -15.33
CA VAL A 233 1.97 -8.87 -14.71
C VAL A 233 1.42 -8.66 -13.28
N SER A 234 2.07 -7.80 -12.49
CA SER A 234 1.60 -7.48 -11.14
C SER A 234 0.24 -6.78 -11.14
N VAL A 235 0.00 -5.84 -12.05
CA VAL A 235 -1.29 -5.12 -12.19
C VAL A 235 -2.44 -6.10 -12.45
N VAL A 236 -2.26 -7.04 -13.39
CA VAL A 236 -3.28 -8.04 -13.70
C VAL A 236 -3.53 -8.95 -12.49
N LEU A 237 -2.49 -9.45 -11.85
CA LEU A 237 -2.61 -10.34 -10.70
C LEU A 237 -3.28 -9.64 -9.50
N LEU A 238 -2.85 -8.41 -9.16
CA LEU A 238 -3.46 -7.64 -8.07
C LEU A 238 -4.89 -7.20 -8.41
N GLY A 239 -5.15 -6.77 -9.64
CA GLY A 239 -6.48 -6.39 -10.08
C GLY A 239 -7.48 -7.55 -9.99
N CYS A 240 -7.10 -8.73 -10.49
CA CYS A 240 -7.92 -9.94 -10.37
C CYS A 240 -8.14 -10.34 -8.92
N LEU A 241 -7.09 -10.25 -8.09
CA LEU A 241 -7.19 -10.54 -6.66
C LEU A 241 -8.17 -9.61 -5.96
N TYR A 242 -8.02 -8.29 -6.14
CA TYR A 242 -8.90 -7.33 -5.48
C TYR A 242 -10.34 -7.47 -5.93
N PHE A 243 -10.57 -7.67 -7.22
CA PHE A 243 -11.91 -7.94 -7.74
C PHE A 243 -12.53 -9.19 -7.10
N SER A 244 -11.74 -10.27 -6.94
CA SER A 244 -12.18 -11.50 -6.27
C SER A 244 -12.47 -11.27 -4.77
N LEU A 245 -11.63 -10.49 -4.08
CA LEU A 245 -11.81 -10.20 -2.66
C LEU A 245 -12.99 -9.25 -2.39
N PHE A 246 -13.25 -8.28 -3.28
CA PHE A 246 -14.45 -7.45 -3.20
C PHE A 246 -15.71 -8.28 -3.40
N TYR A 247 -15.72 -9.19 -4.38
CA TYR A 247 -16.84 -10.10 -4.62
C TYR A 247 -17.04 -11.06 -3.45
N LEU A 248 -15.96 -11.60 -2.89
CA LEU A 248 -16.00 -12.39 -1.65
C LEU A 248 -16.68 -11.60 -0.52
N GLY A 249 -16.28 -10.35 -0.32
CA GLY A 249 -16.91 -9.49 0.68
C GLY A 249 -18.39 -9.27 0.41
N ALA A 250 -18.78 -8.95 -0.83
CA ALA A 250 -20.17 -8.71 -1.22
C ALA A 250 -21.07 -9.94 -1.04
N THR A 251 -20.50 -11.14 -1.11
CA THR A 251 -21.22 -12.44 -0.93
C THR A 251 -20.97 -13.09 0.42
N SER A 252 -20.60 -12.33 1.45
CA SER A 252 -20.18 -12.85 2.75
C SER A 252 -21.19 -12.69 3.88
N ASP A 253 -22.41 -12.24 3.60
CA ASP A 253 -23.40 -11.91 4.66
C ASP A 253 -23.59 -13.03 5.69
N ALA A 254 -23.66 -14.27 5.22
CA ALA A 254 -23.81 -15.45 6.09
C ALA A 254 -22.70 -15.60 7.15
N VAL A 255 -21.50 -15.04 6.90
CA VAL A 255 -20.32 -15.18 7.77
C VAL A 255 -19.75 -13.85 8.27
N ALA A 256 -20.17 -12.72 7.67
CA ALA A 256 -19.63 -11.40 7.98
C ALA A 256 -20.22 -10.76 9.23
N GLN A 257 -21.36 -11.25 9.73
CA GLN A 257 -22.04 -10.67 10.89
C GLN A 257 -21.12 -10.60 12.11
N GLY A 258 -21.00 -9.40 12.71
CA GLY A 258 -20.11 -9.15 13.84
C GLY A 258 -18.60 -9.12 13.49
N ALA A 259 -18.24 -9.16 12.22
CA ALA A 259 -16.85 -8.98 11.82
C ALA A 259 -16.44 -7.51 11.98
N THR A 260 -15.27 -7.27 12.57
CA THR A 260 -14.72 -5.92 12.81
C THR A 260 -13.72 -5.49 11.74
N ASN A 261 -13.29 -6.42 10.89
CA ASN A 261 -12.37 -6.16 9.79
C ASN A 261 -12.50 -7.22 8.69
N GLY A 262 -12.02 -6.91 7.49
CA GLY A 262 -12.16 -7.82 6.34
C GLY A 262 -11.33 -9.09 6.41
N GLY A 263 -10.30 -9.13 7.25
CA GLY A 263 -9.56 -10.38 7.48
C GLY A 263 -10.38 -11.43 8.22
N GLN A 264 -11.23 -11.00 9.15
CA GLN A 264 -12.18 -11.91 9.80
C GLN A 264 -13.22 -12.43 8.80
N ILE A 265 -13.72 -11.56 7.91
CA ILE A 265 -14.62 -11.95 6.82
C ILE A 265 -13.94 -13.00 5.95
N PHE A 266 -12.72 -12.70 5.47
CA PHE A 266 -11.95 -13.59 4.61
C PHE A 266 -11.69 -14.94 5.28
N SER A 267 -11.24 -14.95 6.54
CA SER A 267 -10.97 -16.18 7.28
C SER A 267 -12.23 -17.04 7.46
N ARG A 268 -13.36 -16.45 7.87
CA ARG A 268 -14.63 -17.16 8.05
C ARG A 268 -15.17 -17.69 6.72
N TYR A 269 -15.03 -16.92 5.63
CA TYR A 269 -15.43 -17.32 4.29
C TYR A 269 -14.64 -18.54 3.82
N VAL A 270 -13.29 -18.48 3.90
CA VAL A 270 -12.43 -19.59 3.49
C VAL A 270 -12.64 -20.82 4.36
N ASN A 271 -12.86 -20.64 5.67
CA ASN A 271 -13.20 -21.75 6.56
C ASN A 271 -14.55 -22.39 6.20
N SER A 272 -15.55 -21.59 5.84
CA SER A 272 -16.86 -22.10 5.39
C SER A 272 -16.77 -22.91 4.10
N LEU A 273 -15.85 -22.53 3.17
CA LEU A 273 -15.66 -23.25 1.91
C LEU A 273 -14.83 -24.53 2.05
N PHE A 274 -13.80 -24.50 2.87
CA PHE A 274 -12.78 -25.57 2.93
C PHE A 274 -12.71 -26.28 4.29
N GLY A 275 -13.60 -25.92 5.24
CA GLY A 275 -13.58 -26.46 6.60
C GLY A 275 -12.25 -26.19 7.32
N SER A 276 -11.79 -27.13 8.14
CA SER A 276 -10.51 -26.99 8.87
C SER A 276 -9.29 -26.80 7.96
N ALA A 277 -9.31 -27.35 6.75
CA ALA A 277 -8.25 -27.08 5.75
C ALA A 277 -8.20 -25.59 5.36
N GLY A 278 -9.34 -24.89 5.36
CA GLY A 278 -9.42 -23.47 5.08
C GLY A 278 -8.62 -22.62 6.06
N THR A 279 -8.61 -22.97 7.34
CA THR A 279 -7.82 -22.26 8.36
C THR A 279 -6.32 -22.35 8.07
N TRP A 280 -5.83 -23.53 7.66
CA TRP A 280 -4.42 -23.70 7.26
C TRP A 280 -4.08 -22.99 5.95
N ILE A 281 -4.99 -23.00 4.97
CA ILE A 281 -4.85 -22.24 3.71
C ILE A 281 -4.69 -20.75 4.03
N MET A 282 -5.56 -20.22 4.89
CA MET A 282 -5.50 -18.82 5.33
C MET A 282 -4.20 -18.49 6.06
N ALA A 283 -3.79 -19.35 6.99
CA ALA A 283 -2.55 -19.17 7.72
C ALA A 283 -1.36 -19.11 6.73
N GLY A 284 -1.35 -19.98 5.72
CA GLY A 284 -0.33 -19.98 4.66
C GLY A 284 -0.33 -18.68 3.84
N ILE A 285 -1.50 -18.26 3.34
CA ILE A 285 -1.65 -17.04 2.54
C ILE A 285 -1.14 -15.82 3.31
N ILE A 286 -1.70 -15.61 4.51
CA ILE A 286 -1.39 -14.40 5.29
C ILE A 286 0.06 -14.41 5.77
N THR A 287 0.60 -15.55 6.20
CA THR A 287 2.00 -15.65 6.63
C THR A 287 2.96 -15.31 5.50
N LEU A 288 2.75 -15.90 4.31
CA LEU A 288 3.60 -15.65 3.13
C LEU A 288 3.50 -14.21 2.67
N ALA A 289 2.29 -13.66 2.53
CA ALA A 289 2.06 -12.26 2.16
C ALA A 289 2.69 -11.29 3.17
N SER A 290 2.55 -11.57 4.46
CA SER A 290 3.14 -10.77 5.53
C SER A 290 4.66 -10.81 5.51
N LEU A 291 5.26 -11.98 5.38
CA LEU A 291 6.72 -12.12 5.33
C LEU A 291 7.32 -11.42 4.11
N THR A 292 6.75 -11.60 2.92
CA THR A 292 7.28 -10.99 1.69
C THR A 292 7.28 -9.48 1.77
N THR A 293 6.18 -8.89 2.22
CA THR A 293 6.05 -7.43 2.36
C THR A 293 6.92 -6.89 3.49
N LEU A 294 6.93 -7.56 4.66
CA LEU A 294 7.76 -7.14 5.80
C LEU A 294 9.25 -7.10 5.41
N VAL A 295 9.73 -8.14 4.71
CA VAL A 295 11.12 -8.19 4.20
C VAL A 295 11.39 -7.05 3.23
N GLY A 296 10.50 -6.81 2.27
CA GLY A 296 10.66 -5.74 1.28
C GLY A 296 10.69 -4.34 1.91
N VAL A 297 9.72 -4.04 2.76
CA VAL A 297 9.58 -2.71 3.39
C VAL A 297 10.72 -2.44 4.38
N THR A 298 11.06 -3.40 5.25
CA THR A 298 12.15 -3.23 6.22
C THR A 298 13.50 -3.03 5.52
N SER A 299 13.73 -3.79 4.44
CA SER A 299 14.96 -3.64 3.64
C SER A 299 15.05 -2.27 2.98
N ALA A 300 13.93 -1.74 2.48
CA ALA A 300 13.87 -0.41 1.88
C ALA A 300 14.12 0.70 2.93
N CYS A 301 13.55 0.57 4.14
CA CYS A 301 13.81 1.46 5.25
C CYS A 301 15.28 1.42 5.68
N GLY A 302 15.85 0.22 5.83
CA GLY A 302 17.26 0.03 6.15
C GLY A 302 18.20 0.67 5.12
N ASP A 303 17.89 0.53 3.84
CA ASP A 303 18.61 1.15 2.73
C ASP A 303 18.58 2.69 2.79
N TYR A 304 17.42 3.27 3.05
CA TYR A 304 17.25 4.73 3.16
C TYR A 304 18.02 5.30 4.35
N PHE A 305 17.76 4.77 5.55
CA PHE A 305 18.36 5.33 6.77
C PHE A 305 19.86 5.05 6.89
N SER A 306 20.39 3.98 6.31
CA SER A 306 21.83 3.73 6.27
C SER A 306 22.61 4.75 5.43
N LYS A 307 21.94 5.37 4.43
CA LYS A 307 22.52 6.47 3.64
C LYS A 307 22.42 7.82 4.35
N PHE A 308 21.44 7.97 5.22
CA PHE A 308 21.23 9.20 5.97
C PHE A 308 22.28 9.42 7.07
N SER A 309 22.82 8.35 7.63
CA SER A 309 23.83 8.41 8.69
C SER A 309 24.96 7.44 8.40
N THR A 310 26.17 7.98 8.19
CA THR A 310 27.39 7.18 8.02
C THR A 310 27.82 6.44 9.30
N ARG A 311 27.22 6.80 10.46
CA ARG A 311 27.55 6.20 11.76
C ARG A 311 26.92 4.81 11.95
N PHE A 312 25.75 4.56 11.33
CA PHE A 312 24.97 3.34 11.53
C PHE A 312 24.88 2.55 10.24
N SER A 313 25.29 1.27 10.31
CA SER A 313 25.26 0.37 9.15
C SER A 313 23.85 -0.14 8.82
N TYR A 314 23.67 -0.67 7.61
CA TYR A 314 22.41 -1.30 7.19
C TYR A 314 21.89 -2.36 8.19
N PRO A 315 22.72 -3.33 8.70
CA PRO A 315 22.25 -4.29 9.70
C PRO A 315 21.75 -3.64 11.00
N PHE A 316 22.36 -2.53 11.44
CA PHE A 316 21.88 -1.79 12.61
C PHE A 316 20.44 -1.31 12.39
N TRP A 317 20.14 -0.72 11.23
CA TRP A 317 18.82 -0.23 10.93
C TRP A 317 17.78 -1.35 10.79
N ILE A 318 18.18 -2.51 10.24
CA ILE A 318 17.30 -3.69 10.20
C ILE A 318 16.93 -4.13 11.63
N VAL A 319 17.90 -4.26 12.51
CA VAL A 319 17.64 -4.63 13.92
C VAL A 319 16.78 -3.56 14.62
N PHE A 320 17.10 -2.29 14.42
CA PHE A 320 16.34 -1.17 15.00
C PHE A 320 14.88 -1.18 14.57
N PHE A 321 14.60 -1.25 13.26
CA PHE A 321 13.22 -1.29 12.75
C PHE A 321 12.49 -2.56 13.17
N THR A 322 13.16 -3.69 13.21
CA THR A 322 12.59 -4.96 13.70
C THR A 322 12.18 -4.86 15.18
N ALA A 323 13.05 -4.29 16.03
CA ALA A 323 12.74 -4.08 17.44
C ALA A 323 11.57 -3.10 17.64
N MET A 324 11.59 -1.95 16.95
CA MET A 324 10.51 -0.97 16.99
C MET A 324 9.18 -1.56 16.52
N THR A 325 9.20 -2.35 15.44
CA THR A 325 8.04 -3.07 14.94
C THR A 325 7.46 -4.00 16.00
N THR A 326 8.30 -4.77 16.67
CA THR A 326 7.89 -5.69 17.73
C THR A 326 7.25 -4.96 18.91
N ILE A 327 7.81 -3.82 19.32
CA ILE A 327 7.25 -2.99 20.40
C ILE A 327 5.90 -2.40 20.00
N ILE A 328 5.81 -1.79 18.82
CA ILE A 328 4.60 -1.11 18.37
C ILE A 328 3.49 -2.10 18.03
N SER A 329 3.80 -3.31 17.58
CA SER A 329 2.80 -4.35 17.33
C SER A 329 2.01 -4.75 18.59
N GLN A 330 2.52 -4.49 19.81
CA GLN A 330 1.81 -4.79 21.05
C GLN A 330 0.52 -3.96 21.24
N TYR A 331 0.37 -2.84 20.52
CA TYR A 331 -0.87 -2.05 20.55
C TYR A 331 -2.07 -2.73 19.86
N GLY A 332 -1.84 -3.80 19.08
CA GLY A 332 -2.87 -4.53 18.34
C GLY A 332 -3.35 -3.82 17.09
N LEU A 333 -4.01 -4.58 16.21
CA LEU A 333 -4.38 -4.12 14.86
C LEU A 333 -5.37 -2.95 14.87
N THR A 334 -6.43 -3.03 15.69
CA THR A 334 -7.50 -2.04 15.70
C THR A 334 -7.02 -0.64 16.08
N LYS A 335 -6.14 -0.51 17.08
CA LYS A 335 -5.58 0.79 17.49
C LYS A 335 -4.65 1.34 16.42
N LEU A 336 -3.83 0.49 15.79
CA LEU A 336 -2.95 0.90 14.70
C LEU A 336 -3.74 1.45 13.50
N LEU A 337 -4.84 0.81 13.10
CA LEU A 337 -5.67 1.27 11.98
C LEU A 337 -6.24 2.66 12.22
N ARG A 338 -6.71 2.96 13.44
CA ARG A 338 -7.28 4.28 13.78
C ARG A 338 -6.29 5.44 13.58
N VAL A 339 -5.01 5.23 13.88
CA VAL A 339 -3.98 6.27 13.76
C VAL A 339 -3.40 6.32 12.33
N THR A 340 -3.45 5.20 11.62
CA THR A 340 -2.91 5.10 10.27
C THR A 340 -3.72 5.91 9.25
N ILE A 341 -5.06 5.89 9.32
CA ILE A 341 -5.93 6.51 8.32
C ILE A 341 -5.67 8.03 8.20
N PRO A 342 -5.67 8.83 9.28
CA PRO A 342 -5.37 10.26 9.20
C PRO A 342 -3.97 10.55 8.63
N ALA A 343 -2.96 9.76 9.01
CA ALA A 343 -1.62 9.91 8.50
C ALA A 343 -1.55 9.65 6.97
N LEU A 344 -2.31 8.68 6.47
CA LEU A 344 -2.40 8.41 5.04
C LEU A 344 -3.13 9.52 4.29
N LEU A 345 -4.22 10.05 4.82
CA LEU A 345 -4.93 11.18 4.23
C LEU A 345 -4.03 12.41 4.07
N LEU A 346 -3.02 12.57 4.92
CA LEU A 346 -2.04 13.64 4.82
C LEU A 346 -0.95 13.36 3.78
N ILE A 347 -0.33 12.15 3.81
CA ILE A 347 0.89 11.89 3.03
C ILE A 347 0.63 11.36 1.63
N TYR A 348 -0.47 10.63 1.43
CA TYR A 348 -0.79 9.98 0.15
C TYR A 348 -1.04 10.98 -1.00
N PRO A 349 -1.80 12.08 -0.78
CA PRO A 349 -1.98 13.13 -1.78
C PRO A 349 -0.67 13.78 -2.22
N MET A 350 0.25 14.03 -1.28
CA MET A 350 1.58 14.57 -1.61
C MET A 350 2.35 13.61 -2.51
N ALA A 351 2.33 12.32 -2.20
CA ALA A 351 3.00 11.30 -2.99
C ALA A 351 2.40 11.21 -4.41
N ILE A 352 1.07 11.25 -4.55
CA ILE A 352 0.40 11.28 -5.86
C ILE A 352 0.85 12.50 -6.67
N MET A 353 0.80 13.69 -6.06
CA MET A 353 1.15 14.93 -6.77
C MET A 353 2.63 14.99 -7.14
N LEU A 354 3.54 14.46 -6.32
CA LEU A 354 4.96 14.34 -6.68
C LEU A 354 5.18 13.45 -7.89
N VAL A 355 4.47 12.33 -7.98
CA VAL A 355 4.53 11.44 -9.15
C VAL A 355 3.98 12.13 -10.40
N ILE A 356 2.86 12.83 -10.30
CA ILE A 356 2.26 13.59 -11.41
C ILE A 356 3.21 14.71 -11.87
N LEU A 357 3.77 15.48 -10.95
CA LEU A 357 4.75 16.53 -11.24
C LEU A 357 5.99 15.97 -11.94
N GLN A 358 6.49 14.83 -11.48
CA GLN A 358 7.64 14.16 -12.10
C GLN A 358 7.33 13.68 -13.53
N LEU A 359 6.13 13.13 -13.78
CA LEU A 359 5.69 12.74 -15.13
C LEU A 359 5.58 13.96 -16.08
N MET A 360 5.15 15.09 -15.53
CA MET A 360 4.97 16.34 -16.29
C MET A 360 6.21 17.23 -16.31
N ARG A 361 7.30 16.84 -15.63
CA ARG A 361 8.48 17.68 -15.38
C ARG A 361 9.01 18.38 -16.61
N ASN A 362 9.10 17.70 -17.74
CA ASN A 362 9.59 18.25 -19.00
C ASN A 362 8.60 19.24 -19.69
N LYS A 363 7.34 19.27 -19.23
CA LYS A 363 6.30 20.18 -19.74
C LYS A 363 6.09 21.40 -18.84
N LEU A 364 6.72 21.43 -17.66
CA LEU A 364 6.58 22.52 -16.71
C LEU A 364 7.45 23.71 -17.11
N PRO A 365 6.88 24.92 -17.30
CA PRO A 365 7.65 26.11 -17.66
C PRO A 365 8.62 26.56 -16.56
N SER A 366 8.20 26.43 -15.29
CA SER A 366 9.03 26.68 -14.12
C SER A 366 8.86 25.50 -13.14
N ILE A 367 9.85 24.61 -13.13
CA ILE A 367 9.83 23.40 -12.31
C ILE A 367 9.66 23.77 -10.83
N ARG A 368 10.48 24.71 -10.31
CA ARG A 368 10.45 25.09 -8.89
C ARG A 368 9.09 25.67 -8.49
N LEU A 369 8.55 26.59 -9.27
CA LEU A 369 7.25 27.20 -8.98
C LEU A 369 6.15 26.14 -8.94
N SER A 370 6.10 25.27 -9.96
CA SER A 370 5.07 24.22 -10.03
C SER A 370 5.15 23.26 -8.86
N TYR A 371 6.35 22.79 -8.50
CA TYR A 371 6.53 21.89 -7.36
C TYR A 371 6.15 22.56 -6.03
N TYR A 372 6.63 23.79 -5.77
CA TYR A 372 6.41 24.46 -4.49
C TYR A 372 4.94 24.80 -4.29
N THR A 373 4.30 25.41 -5.28
CA THR A 373 2.89 25.85 -5.14
C THR A 373 1.95 24.66 -5.09
N THR A 374 2.13 23.67 -5.97
CA THR A 374 1.25 22.50 -6.02
C THR A 374 1.37 21.66 -4.75
N ILE A 375 2.60 21.36 -4.29
CA ILE A 375 2.78 20.57 -3.07
C ILE A 375 2.30 21.34 -1.83
N PHE A 376 2.56 22.64 -1.74
CA PHE A 376 2.06 23.45 -0.63
C PHE A 376 0.53 23.41 -0.54
N VAL A 377 -0.17 23.65 -1.65
CA VAL A 377 -1.65 23.59 -1.68
C VAL A 377 -2.13 22.17 -1.34
N THR A 378 -1.49 21.14 -1.89
CA THR A 378 -1.82 19.75 -1.58
C THR A 378 -1.72 19.47 -0.09
N VAL A 379 -0.63 19.89 0.56
CA VAL A 379 -0.42 19.71 2.02
C VAL A 379 -1.51 20.42 2.82
N CYS A 380 -1.83 21.67 2.48
CA CYS A 380 -2.85 22.43 3.21
C CYS A 380 -4.21 21.71 3.18
N PHE A 381 -4.66 21.29 2.00
CA PHE A 381 -5.96 20.62 1.87
C PHE A 381 -5.95 19.17 2.41
N SER A 382 -4.84 18.44 2.26
CA SER A 382 -4.68 17.11 2.87
C SER A 382 -4.68 17.16 4.40
N LEU A 383 -4.11 18.22 4.97
CA LEU A 383 -4.18 18.45 6.42
C LEU A 383 -5.62 18.66 6.89
N ILE A 384 -6.43 19.40 6.11
CA ILE A 384 -7.86 19.58 6.41
C ILE A 384 -8.60 18.24 6.38
N ASP A 385 -8.37 17.40 5.36
CA ASP A 385 -8.98 16.06 5.29
C ASP A 385 -8.55 15.16 6.47
N SER A 386 -7.29 15.23 6.86
CA SER A 386 -6.74 14.51 8.01
C SER A 386 -7.36 14.97 9.33
N LEU A 387 -7.43 16.29 9.57
CA LEU A 387 -8.04 16.87 10.77
C LEU A 387 -9.54 16.59 10.85
N LYS A 388 -10.26 16.61 9.73
CA LYS A 388 -11.66 16.19 9.65
C LYS A 388 -11.83 14.73 10.10
N ASN A 389 -10.96 13.85 9.67
CA ASN A 389 -11.03 12.42 10.05
C ASN A 389 -10.73 12.19 11.54
N LEU A 390 -10.00 13.11 12.18
CA LEU A 390 -9.71 13.08 13.62
C LEU A 390 -10.76 13.80 14.46
N ASP A 391 -11.83 14.37 13.86
CA ASP A 391 -12.81 15.23 14.52
C ASP A 391 -12.16 16.46 15.21
N MET A 392 -11.03 16.92 14.68
CA MET A 392 -10.26 18.05 15.21
C MET A 392 -10.38 19.33 14.37
N LEU A 393 -11.20 19.32 13.31
CA LEU A 393 -11.36 20.47 12.44
C LEU A 393 -12.25 21.53 13.10
N PRO A 394 -11.82 22.81 13.20
CA PRO A 394 -12.65 23.89 13.74
C PRO A 394 -13.95 24.04 12.94
N GLU A 395 -15.06 24.26 13.65
CA GLU A 395 -16.42 24.28 13.07
C GLU A 395 -16.59 25.33 11.96
N GLY A 396 -16.02 26.53 12.15
CA GLY A 396 -16.03 27.57 11.12
C GLY A 396 -15.28 27.20 9.85
N LEU A 397 -14.17 26.46 9.97
CA LEU A 397 -13.44 25.95 8.81
C LEU A 397 -14.20 24.79 8.15
N HIS A 398 -14.83 23.92 8.93
CA HIS A 398 -15.70 22.87 8.43
C HIS A 398 -16.82 23.44 7.54
N GLN A 399 -17.54 24.46 8.02
CA GLN A 399 -18.62 25.12 7.25
C GLN A 399 -18.13 25.71 5.92
N ILE A 400 -16.96 26.35 5.90
CA ILE A 400 -16.37 26.86 4.65
C ILE A 400 -16.05 25.72 3.70
N MET A 401 -15.47 24.64 4.22
CA MET A 401 -15.01 23.52 3.42
C MET A 401 -16.15 22.67 2.82
N THR A 402 -17.36 22.69 3.40
CA THR A 402 -18.54 22.02 2.81
C THR A 402 -18.89 22.50 1.41
N HIS A 403 -18.48 23.71 1.04
CA HIS A 403 -18.67 24.27 -0.31
C HIS A 403 -17.60 23.82 -1.31
N PHE A 404 -16.52 23.20 -0.83
CA PHE A 404 -15.45 22.74 -1.71
C PHE A 404 -15.80 21.37 -2.34
N PRO A 405 -15.50 21.19 -3.64
CA PRO A 405 -15.76 19.94 -4.32
C PRO A 405 -14.98 18.79 -3.68
N LEU A 406 -15.62 17.62 -3.57
CA LEU A 406 -15.06 16.37 -3.05
C LEU A 406 -14.65 16.40 -1.55
N TYR A 407 -14.95 17.50 -0.82
CA TYR A 407 -14.63 17.59 0.61
C TYR A 407 -15.42 16.59 1.46
N SER A 408 -16.71 16.40 1.18
CA SER A 408 -17.53 15.37 1.87
C SER A 408 -16.90 13.99 1.76
N GLN A 409 -16.23 13.71 0.65
CA GLN A 409 -15.64 12.44 0.29
C GLN A 409 -14.18 12.27 0.75
N GLY A 410 -13.58 13.27 1.45
CA GLY A 410 -12.18 13.19 1.90
C GLY A 410 -11.15 13.36 0.78
N LEU A 411 -11.51 14.02 -0.31
CA LEU A 411 -10.66 14.33 -1.46
C LEU A 411 -10.59 15.84 -1.71
N ALA A 412 -10.68 16.65 -0.65
CA ALA A 412 -10.66 18.11 -0.75
C ALA A 412 -9.39 18.65 -1.45
N TRP A 413 -8.28 17.92 -1.35
CA TRP A 413 -7.00 18.29 -1.93
C TRP A 413 -6.97 18.21 -3.47
N LEU A 414 -7.78 17.33 -4.09
CA LEU A 414 -7.61 16.93 -5.50
C LEU A 414 -7.82 18.10 -6.46
N VAL A 415 -8.96 18.80 -6.34
CA VAL A 415 -9.30 19.88 -7.25
C VAL A 415 -8.36 21.09 -7.05
N PRO A 416 -8.11 21.61 -5.82
CA PRO A 416 -7.16 22.70 -5.61
C PRO A 416 -5.74 22.38 -6.10
N ALA A 417 -5.25 21.16 -5.88
CA ALA A 417 -3.92 20.75 -6.33
C ALA A 417 -3.81 20.74 -7.86
N LEU A 418 -4.79 20.18 -8.56
CA LEU A 418 -4.83 20.16 -10.03
C LEU A 418 -4.99 21.56 -10.61
N CYS A 419 -5.85 22.41 -10.04
CA CYS A 419 -6.00 23.80 -10.44
C CYS A 419 -4.68 24.57 -10.29
N THR A 420 -3.98 24.39 -9.15
CA THR A 420 -2.69 25.03 -8.90
C THR A 420 -1.64 24.56 -9.91
N LEU A 421 -1.62 23.26 -10.22
CA LEU A 421 -0.72 22.73 -11.25
C LEU A 421 -0.98 23.38 -12.60
N VAL A 422 -2.24 23.46 -13.05
CA VAL A 422 -2.63 24.10 -14.33
C VAL A 422 -2.27 25.57 -14.32
N LEU A 423 -2.58 26.30 -13.25
CA LEU A 423 -2.21 27.72 -13.12
C LEU A 423 -0.70 27.93 -13.17
N SER A 424 0.08 27.06 -12.51
CA SER A 424 1.56 27.13 -12.57
C SER A 424 2.12 26.89 -13.98
N MET A 425 1.41 26.09 -14.80
CA MET A 425 1.78 25.88 -16.22
C MET A 425 1.49 27.11 -17.09
N ILE A 426 0.40 27.84 -16.78
CA ILE A 426 0.00 29.05 -17.54
C ILE A 426 0.92 30.20 -17.15
N PHE A 427 0.99 30.53 -15.86
CA PHE A 427 1.74 31.68 -15.37
C PHE A 427 3.25 31.47 -15.25
N GLY A 428 3.72 30.23 -15.15
CA GLY A 428 5.14 29.90 -15.08
C GLY A 428 5.92 30.34 -16.33
N LYS A 429 5.26 30.47 -17.50
CA LYS A 429 5.85 31.04 -18.72
C LYS A 429 6.17 32.52 -18.60
N THR A 430 5.40 33.25 -17.79
CA THR A 430 5.55 34.72 -17.61
C THR A 430 6.67 35.04 -16.60
N ILE A 431 6.90 34.15 -15.63
CA ILE A 431 7.90 34.35 -14.56
C ILE A 431 9.29 33.83 -14.98
N SER A 432 9.38 32.96 -15.97
CA SER A 432 10.66 32.43 -16.48
C SER A 432 11.28 33.30 -17.57
N LYS A 433 10.67 34.42 -17.94
CA LYS A 433 11.24 35.52 -18.76
C LYS A 433 11.79 36.60 -17.85
#